data_53e82863bce0f82effc1b9dc7af9bd6e
#
_entry.id   53e82863bce0f82effc1b9dc7af9bd6e
#
_cell.length_a   1.000
_cell.length_b   1.000
_cell.length_c   1.000
_cell.angle_alpha   90.00
_cell.angle_beta   90.00
_cell.angle_gamma   90.00
#
_symmetry.space_group_name_H-M   'P 1'
#
loop_
_entity.id
_entity.type
_entity.pdbx_description
1 polymer ?
#
loop_
_entity_poly.entity_id
_entity_poly.type
_entity_poly.pdbx_seq_one_letter_code
_entity_poly.pdbx_strand_id
1 'polypeptide(L)'
;MTDQTDDRATGTRSGRRNDPERRERIITACLDVIAESGVAGASHRRIAAAAGVPLGSMTYHFAGIDELLHEAFTRFAITVSSRFEERMAAASDPASARAAVVAIILEDVARGRNELVLSHE
;
A
#
# COMPACT_ATOMS: atom_id res chain seq x y z
N MET A 1 33.16 6.53 -6.19
CA MET A 1 32.79 5.77 -6.28
C MET A 1 32.59 5.26 -6.09
N THR A 2 32.86 6.03 -5.97
CA THR A 2 32.42 5.29 -5.88
C THR A 2 32.09 4.81 -5.57
N ASP A 3 32.00 5.39 -5.47
CA ASP A 3 31.49 4.61 -5.29
C ASP A 3 31.03 4.26 -5.16
N GLN A 4 30.79 4.79 -5.12
CA GLN A 4 30.15 4.17 -5.12
C GLN A 4 29.79 3.53 -5.18
N THR A 5 30.12 4.34 -5.20
CA THR A 5 29.63 3.44 -5.29
C THR A 5 29.42 2.71 -4.99
N ASP A 6 29.48 3.15 -4.92
CA ASP A 6 29.10 2.14 -4.77
C ASP A 6 28.66 1.53 -4.51
N ASP A 7 28.53 1.96 -4.49
CA ASP A 7 27.91 1.10 -4.36
C ASP A 7 27.59 0.54 -4.41
N ARG A 8 27.53 0.89 -4.63
CA ARG A 8 27.11 0.13 -4.75
C ARG A 8 26.97 -0.68 -4.54
N ALA A 9 27.41 -0.26 -4.47
CA ALA A 9 27.24 -1.22 -4.35
C ALA A 9 26.90 -1.78 -3.87
N THR A 10 26.81 -1.51 -3.70
CA THR A 10 26.48 -2.26 -3.41
C THR A 10 25.78 -2.65 -3.23
N GLY A 11 25.53 -2.57 -3.34
CA GLY A 11 24.74 -3.23 -3.38
C GLY A 11 24.26 -3.82 -3.24
N THR A 12 24.14 -3.88 -3.31
CA THR A 12 23.82 -4.61 -3.19
C THR A 12 23.82 -5.10 -2.44
N ARG A 13 24.02 -5.27 -2.26
CA ARG A 13 24.04 -5.97 -1.53
C ARG A 13 23.52 -6.05 -0.34
N SER A 14 23.71 -6.16 0.07
CA SER A 14 23.09 -6.30 1.27
C SER A 14 22.08 -5.34 1.50
N GLY A 15 22.22 -4.26 1.14
CA GLY A 15 21.23 -3.27 1.27
C GLY A 15 19.93 -3.71 0.74
N ARG A 16 19.95 -4.62 -0.14
CA ARG A 16 18.74 -5.13 -0.72
C ARG A 16 17.83 -5.75 0.28
N ARG A 17 18.39 -6.45 1.25
CA ARG A 17 17.58 -7.12 2.24
C ARG A 17 16.88 -6.13 3.13
N ASN A 18 17.53 -5.00 3.38
CA ASN A 18 16.95 -3.95 4.19
C ASN A 18 16.35 -2.87 3.35
N ASP A 19 16.17 -3.14 2.09
CA ASP A 19 15.73 -2.18 1.12
C ASP A 19 14.36 -1.63 1.49
N PRO A 20 14.26 -0.35 1.87
CA PRO A 20 12.96 0.23 2.19
C PRO A 20 12.02 0.23 1.01
N GLU A 21 12.57 0.35 -0.19
CA GLU A 21 11.73 0.32 -1.39
C GLU A 21 11.07 -1.03 -1.59
N ARG A 22 11.81 -2.11 -1.28
CA ARG A 22 11.23 -3.43 -1.40
C ARG A 22 10.11 -3.61 -0.39
N ARG A 23 10.34 -3.14 0.83
CA ARG A 23 9.31 -3.20 1.86
C ARG A 23 8.07 -2.44 1.44
N GLU A 24 8.25 -1.24 0.85
CA GLU A 24 7.12 -0.47 0.36
C GLU A 24 6.41 -1.15 -0.78
N ARG A 25 7.15 -1.79 -1.67
CA ARG A 25 6.52 -2.52 -2.76
C ARG A 25 5.65 -3.65 -2.24
N ILE A 26 6.10 -4.33 -1.20
CA ILE A 26 5.32 -5.41 -0.61
C ILE A 26 4.04 -4.86 0.01
N ILE A 27 4.13 -3.74 0.72
CA ILE A 27 2.96 -3.13 1.33
C ILE A 27 1.96 -2.71 0.27
N THR A 28 2.43 -2.05 -0.78
CA THR A 28 1.56 -1.62 -1.88
C THR A 28 0.92 -2.82 -2.56
N ALA A 29 1.70 -3.87 -2.82
CA ALA A 29 1.17 -5.07 -3.44
C ALA A 29 0.12 -5.73 -2.56
N CYS A 30 0.34 -5.70 -1.25
CA CYS A 30 -0.63 -6.26 -0.32
C CYS A 30 -1.97 -5.53 -0.44
N LEU A 31 -1.94 -4.20 -0.49
CA LEU A 31 -3.16 -3.42 -0.65
C LEU A 31 -3.83 -3.71 -1.98
N ASP A 32 -3.05 -3.86 -3.04
CA ASP A 32 -3.60 -4.17 -4.36
C ASP A 32 -4.29 -5.53 -4.36
N VAL A 33 -3.67 -6.53 -3.74
CA VAL A 33 -4.26 -7.86 -3.67
C VAL A 33 -5.55 -7.84 -2.88
N ILE A 34 -5.57 -7.10 -1.77
CA ILE A 34 -6.77 -6.97 -0.96
C ILE A 34 -7.88 -6.32 -1.77
N ALA A 35 -7.55 -5.28 -2.54
CA ALA A 35 -8.55 -4.61 -3.36
C ALA A 35 -9.14 -5.54 -4.40
N GLU A 36 -8.34 -6.43 -4.95
CA GLU A 36 -8.80 -7.34 -5.98
C GLU A 36 -9.54 -8.55 -5.43
N SER A 37 -9.06 -9.08 -4.33
CA SER A 37 -9.51 -10.41 -3.88
C SER A 37 -9.98 -10.44 -2.44
N GLY A 38 -9.96 -9.30 -1.75
CA GLY A 38 -10.32 -9.26 -0.34
C GLY A 38 -9.20 -9.77 0.54
N VAL A 39 -9.38 -9.59 1.85
CA VAL A 39 -8.37 -10.02 2.81
C VAL A 39 -8.14 -11.52 2.73
N ALA A 40 -9.20 -12.28 2.48
CA ALA A 40 -9.09 -13.72 2.40
C ALA A 40 -8.17 -14.18 1.27
N GLY A 41 -8.03 -13.36 0.23
CA GLY A 41 -7.15 -13.71 -0.89
C GLY A 41 -5.72 -13.25 -0.71
N ALA A 42 -5.42 -12.57 0.38
CA ALA A 42 -4.08 -12.01 0.59
C ALA A 42 -3.19 -13.05 1.25
N SER A 43 -2.45 -13.77 0.42
CA SER A 43 -1.48 -14.75 0.91
C SER A 43 -0.08 -14.23 0.62
N HIS A 44 0.90 -14.76 1.37
CA HIS A 44 2.29 -14.39 1.12
C HIS A 44 2.66 -14.62 -0.34
N ARG A 45 2.25 -15.75 -0.89
CA ARG A 45 2.60 -16.11 -2.25
C ARG A 45 2.04 -15.13 -3.26
N ARG A 46 0.76 -14.78 -3.11
CA ARG A 46 0.14 -13.84 -4.05
C ARG A 46 0.74 -12.45 -3.92
N ILE A 47 1.00 -12.02 -2.68
CA ILE A 47 1.56 -10.70 -2.47
C ILE A 47 2.99 -10.65 -3.01
N ALA A 48 3.79 -11.68 -2.78
CA ALA A 48 5.14 -11.72 -3.30
C ALA A 48 5.14 -11.65 -4.82
N ALA A 49 4.24 -12.39 -5.46
CA ALA A 49 4.14 -12.36 -6.91
C ALA A 49 3.75 -10.99 -7.41
N ALA A 50 2.80 -10.35 -6.75
CA ALA A 50 2.36 -9.02 -7.14
C ALA A 50 3.45 -7.98 -6.94
N ALA A 51 4.27 -8.15 -5.90
CA ALA A 51 5.35 -7.21 -5.61
C ALA A 51 6.58 -7.47 -6.47
N GLY A 52 6.66 -8.63 -7.10
CA GLY A 52 7.83 -8.99 -7.89
C GLY A 52 9.03 -9.30 -7.04
N VAL A 53 8.81 -9.92 -5.87
CA VAL A 53 9.90 -10.28 -4.97
C VAL A 53 9.85 -11.77 -4.65
N PRO A 54 10.99 -12.34 -4.25
CA PRO A 54 10.99 -13.74 -3.82
C PRO A 54 10.15 -13.94 -2.58
N LEU A 55 9.55 -15.11 -2.45
CA LEU A 55 8.72 -15.41 -1.30
C LEU A 55 9.50 -15.25 0.01
N GLY A 56 10.79 -15.60 0.01
CA GLY A 56 11.61 -15.46 1.20
C GLY A 56 11.76 -14.03 1.69
N SER A 57 11.63 -13.05 0.78
CA SER A 57 11.69 -11.65 1.18
C SER A 57 10.54 -11.29 2.11
N MET A 58 9.40 -11.95 1.95
CA MET A 58 8.25 -11.66 2.78
C MET A 58 8.55 -11.92 4.25
N THR A 59 9.12 -13.09 4.53
CA THR A 59 9.41 -13.45 5.91
C THR A 59 10.58 -12.65 6.48
N TYR A 60 11.42 -12.12 5.62
CA TYR A 60 12.49 -11.26 6.07
C TYR A 60 11.93 -9.92 6.57
N HIS A 61 10.99 -9.35 5.84
CA HIS A 61 10.49 -8.02 6.15
C HIS A 61 9.35 -8.03 7.15
N PHE A 62 8.62 -9.12 7.24
CA PHE A 62 7.43 -9.20 8.11
C PHE A 62 7.41 -10.53 8.83
N ALA A 63 7.09 -10.49 10.13
CA ALA A 63 7.07 -11.70 10.93
C ALA A 63 5.99 -12.67 10.47
N GLY A 64 4.91 -12.16 9.90
CA GLY A 64 3.85 -13.00 9.39
C GLY A 64 2.85 -12.15 8.63
N ILE A 65 1.82 -12.82 8.12
CA ILE A 65 0.81 -12.11 7.33
C ILE A 65 0.07 -11.07 8.17
N ASP A 66 -0.10 -11.35 9.46
CA ASP A 66 -0.79 -10.41 10.33
C ASP A 66 -0.03 -9.10 10.45
N GLU A 67 1.29 -9.19 10.58
CA GLU A 67 2.10 -7.98 10.68
C GLU A 67 2.03 -7.20 9.38
N LEU A 68 2.09 -7.90 8.25
CA LEU A 68 2.01 -7.25 6.95
C LEU A 68 0.66 -6.57 6.77
N LEU A 69 -0.43 -7.24 7.16
CA LEU A 69 -1.75 -6.65 7.06
C LEU A 69 -1.86 -5.41 7.93
N HIS A 70 -1.31 -5.48 9.15
CA HIS A 70 -1.32 -4.34 10.04
C HIS A 70 -0.60 -3.14 9.41
N GLU A 71 0.58 -3.38 8.85
CA GLU A 71 1.33 -2.33 8.19
C GLU A 71 0.57 -1.75 7.00
N ALA A 72 -0.02 -2.64 6.20
CA ALA A 72 -0.73 -2.21 5.01
C ALA A 72 -1.94 -1.35 5.35
N PHE A 73 -2.73 -1.79 6.33
CA PHE A 73 -3.90 -1.03 6.72
C PHE A 73 -3.52 0.29 7.39
N THR A 74 -2.44 0.28 8.18
CA THR A 74 -1.95 1.52 8.78
C THR A 74 -1.54 2.50 7.69
N ARG A 75 -0.81 2.04 6.69
CA ARG A 75 -0.39 2.88 5.59
C ARG A 75 -1.59 3.43 4.83
N PHE A 76 -2.59 2.59 4.59
CA PHE A 76 -3.80 3.01 3.92
C PHE A 76 -4.52 4.09 4.72
N ALA A 77 -4.64 3.88 6.03
CA ALA A 77 -5.31 4.86 6.89
C ALA A 77 -4.61 6.21 6.87
N ILE A 78 -3.27 6.19 6.89
CA ILE A 78 -2.50 7.42 6.82
C ILE A 78 -2.74 8.13 5.49
N THR A 79 -2.76 7.38 4.41
CA THR A 79 -3.01 7.96 3.09
C THR A 79 -4.37 8.61 3.02
N VAL A 80 -5.40 7.91 3.51
CA VAL A 80 -6.76 8.45 3.50
C VAL A 80 -6.84 9.69 4.38
N SER A 81 -6.22 9.65 5.56
CA SER A 81 -6.22 10.79 6.47
C SER A 81 -5.56 12.00 5.84
N SER A 82 -4.44 11.79 5.14
CA SER A 82 -3.75 12.88 4.49
C SER A 82 -4.60 13.52 3.41
N ARG A 83 -5.27 12.69 2.61
CA ARG A 83 -6.16 13.22 1.57
C ARG A 83 -7.31 13.99 2.19
N PHE A 84 -7.85 13.47 3.28
CA PHE A 84 -8.93 14.15 3.99
C PHE A 84 -8.47 15.50 4.48
N GLU A 85 -7.28 15.54 5.11
CA GLU A 85 -6.74 16.80 5.62
C GLU A 85 -6.51 17.81 4.51
N GLU A 86 -6.00 17.35 3.38
CA GLU A 86 -5.79 18.25 2.23
C GLU A 86 -7.09 18.86 1.75
N ARG A 87 -8.13 18.02 1.64
CA ARG A 87 -9.43 18.50 1.19
C ARG A 87 -10.03 19.47 2.18
N MET A 88 -9.89 19.17 3.48
CA MET A 88 -10.44 20.05 4.50
C MET A 88 -9.70 21.38 4.54
N ALA A 89 -8.37 21.34 4.37
CA ALA A 89 -7.60 22.57 4.35
C ALA A 89 -7.96 23.47 3.17
N ALA A 90 -8.36 22.85 2.07
CA ALA A 90 -8.75 23.62 0.88
C ALA A 90 -10.16 24.17 1.00
N ALA A 91 -10.96 23.68 1.94
CA ALA A 91 -12.33 24.13 2.11
C ALA A 91 -12.35 25.49 2.79
N SER A 92 -13.17 26.42 2.28
CA SER A 92 -13.20 27.77 2.79
C SER A 92 -14.33 28.03 3.78
N ASP A 93 -15.27 27.10 3.91
CA ASP A 93 -16.40 27.27 4.82
C ASP A 93 -16.97 25.88 5.16
N PRO A 94 -17.91 25.82 6.14
CA PRO A 94 -18.48 24.54 6.55
C PRO A 94 -19.18 23.78 5.43
N ALA A 95 -19.81 24.46 4.51
CA ALA A 95 -20.48 23.79 3.40
C ALA A 95 -19.47 23.13 2.47
N SER A 96 -18.38 23.84 2.16
CA SER A 96 -17.31 23.28 1.34
C SER A 96 -16.66 22.08 2.04
N ALA A 97 -16.47 22.18 3.36
CA ALA A 97 -15.88 21.10 4.12
C ALA A 97 -16.77 19.86 4.07
N ARG A 98 -18.07 20.05 4.23
CA ARG A 98 -19.02 18.94 4.18
C ARG A 98 -19.01 18.30 2.81
N ALA A 99 -19.00 19.11 1.77
CA ALA A 99 -18.98 18.60 0.40
C ALA A 99 -17.72 17.80 0.14
N ALA A 100 -16.59 18.24 0.69
CA ALA A 100 -15.33 17.51 0.53
C ALA A 100 -15.40 16.13 1.18
N VAL A 101 -15.98 16.05 2.37
CA VAL A 101 -16.12 14.78 3.06
C VAL A 101 -17.02 13.84 2.26
N VAL A 102 -18.14 14.34 1.78
CA VAL A 102 -19.07 13.54 1.00
C VAL A 102 -18.39 13.04 -0.27
N ALA A 103 -17.61 13.90 -0.93
CA ALA A 103 -16.93 13.51 -2.16
C ALA A 103 -15.93 12.38 -1.90
N ILE A 104 -15.17 12.46 -0.80
CA ILE A 104 -14.20 11.42 -0.47
C ILE A 104 -14.91 10.09 -0.24
N ILE A 105 -16.00 10.12 0.52
CA ILE A 105 -16.75 8.92 0.82
C ILE A 105 -17.33 8.31 -0.45
N LEU A 106 -17.91 9.13 -1.30
CA LEU A 106 -18.50 8.64 -2.52
C LEU A 106 -17.47 8.06 -3.46
N GLU A 107 -16.29 8.67 -3.53
CA GLU A 107 -15.21 8.13 -4.35
C GLU A 107 -14.79 6.75 -3.87
N ASP A 108 -14.66 6.60 -2.56
CA ASP A 108 -14.25 5.32 -2.00
C ASP A 108 -15.30 4.25 -2.21
N VAL A 109 -16.58 4.61 -2.04
CA VAL A 109 -17.66 3.65 -2.25
C VAL A 109 -17.72 3.23 -3.72
N ALA A 110 -17.58 4.19 -4.63
CA ALA A 110 -17.64 3.88 -6.05
C ALA A 110 -16.47 2.98 -6.46
N ARG A 111 -15.29 3.26 -5.91
CA ARG A 111 -14.12 2.44 -6.23
C ARG A 111 -14.30 1.02 -5.71
N GLY A 112 -14.75 0.89 -4.47
CA GLY A 112 -14.98 -0.42 -3.89
C GLY A 112 -16.03 -1.21 -4.64
N ARG A 113 -17.10 -0.53 -5.06
CA ARG A 113 -18.15 -1.18 -5.82
C ARG A 113 -17.64 -1.67 -7.17
N ASN A 114 -16.85 -0.84 -7.86
CA ASN A 114 -16.30 -1.24 -9.14
C ASN A 114 -15.39 -2.43 -9.01
N GLU A 115 -14.59 -2.46 -7.97
CA GLU A 115 -13.69 -3.58 -7.75
C GLU A 115 -14.46 -4.84 -7.45
N LEU A 116 -15.55 -4.75 -6.69
CA LEU A 116 -16.37 -5.91 -6.42
C LEU A 116 -17.01 -6.45 -7.69
N VAL A 117 -17.50 -5.57 -8.54
CA VAL A 117 -18.11 -6.00 -9.80
C VAL A 117 -17.09 -6.70 -10.67
N LEU A 118 -15.89 -6.12 -10.79
CA LEU A 118 -14.84 -6.72 -11.58
C LEU A 118 -14.40 -8.07 -11.03
N SER A 119 -14.37 -8.19 -9.71
CA SER A 119 -13.96 -9.44 -9.07
C SER A 119 -14.93 -10.57 -9.35
N HIS A 120 -16.20 -10.27 -9.55
CA HIS A 120 -17.20 -11.29 -9.81
C HIS A 120 -17.22 -11.75 -11.25
N GLU A 121 -16.51 -11.08 -12.08
CA GLU A 121 -16.42 -11.46 -13.47
C GLU A 121 -15.23 -12.33 -13.72
#